data_a009ee89ccf2faa54236ca963d6aaf7d
#
_entry.id   a009ee89ccf2faa54236ca963d6aaf7d
#
_cell.length_a   1.000
_cell.length_b   1.000
_cell.length_c   1.000
_cell.angle_alpha   90.00
_cell.angle_beta   90.00
_cell.angle_gamma   90.00
#
_symmetry.space_group_name_H-M   'P 1'
#
loop_
_entity.id
_entity.type
_entity.pdbx_description
1 polymer ?
#
loop_
_entity_poly.entity_id
_entity_poly.type
_entity_poly.pdbx_seq_one_letter_code
_entity_poly.pdbx_strand_id
1 'polypeptide(L)'
;MSRASEGWQVGPAPGRGLRPGRDGLLELPLRVLRPGRASLASLVLTVVEAEQLHAALCYALGDKPAPEDAPECRKPVRYPGGRQKY
;
A
#
# COMPACT_ATOMS: atom_id res chain seq x y z
N MET A 1 -15.81 10.90 -15.34
CA MET A 1 -15.37 11.21 -15.01
C MET A 1 -15.04 11.65 -14.17
N SER A 2 -14.65 11.66 -13.79
CA SER A 2 -14.29 12.01 -12.88
C SER A 2 -13.76 13.18 -12.69
N ARG A 3 -14.25 13.99 -12.68
CA ARG A 3 -13.84 15.15 -12.44
C ARG A 3 -13.66 15.41 -11.09
N ALA A 4 -14.28 14.71 -10.23
CA ALA A 4 -14.12 14.96 -8.84
C ALA A 4 -12.70 14.90 -8.44
N SER A 5 -11.95 14.08 -9.09
CA SER A 5 -10.55 13.97 -8.70
C SER A 5 -9.67 14.89 -9.48
N GLU A 6 -10.26 15.75 -10.32
CA GLU A 6 -9.45 16.61 -11.05
C GLU A 6 -8.51 17.40 -10.31
N GLY A 7 -8.82 17.87 -9.20
CA GLY A 7 -7.96 18.78 -8.52
C GLY A 7 -7.06 18.13 -7.49
N TRP A 8 -7.27 16.88 -7.19
CA TRP A 8 -6.56 16.26 -6.08
C TRP A 8 -6.09 14.87 -6.44
N GLN A 9 -4.86 14.59 -6.09
CA GLN A 9 -4.32 13.25 -6.22
C GLN A 9 -3.56 12.92 -4.97
N VAL A 10 -3.72 11.71 -4.48
CA VAL A 10 -3.05 11.27 -3.27
C VAL A 10 -2.33 9.97 -3.58
N GLY A 11 -1.09 9.91 -3.22
CA GLY A 11 -0.31 8.70 -3.43
C GLY A 11 0.80 8.60 -2.41
N PRO A 12 1.54 7.52 -2.46
CA PRO A 12 2.65 7.38 -1.51
C PRO A 12 3.70 8.44 -1.78
N ALA A 13 4.31 8.95 -0.72
CA ALA A 13 5.38 9.92 -0.88
C ALA A 13 6.60 9.21 -1.43
N PRO A 14 7.24 9.74 -2.48
CA PRO A 14 8.39 9.07 -3.07
C PRO A 14 9.52 8.93 -2.06
N GLY A 15 10.13 7.77 -2.06
CA GLY A 15 11.27 7.53 -1.21
C GLY A 15 10.97 7.37 0.26
N ARG A 16 9.69 7.32 0.62
CA ARG A 16 9.31 7.16 2.01
C ARG A 16 8.41 5.98 2.16
N GLY A 17 8.73 5.13 3.08
CA GLY A 17 7.95 3.94 3.30
C GLY A 17 7.15 3.99 4.57
N LEU A 18 6.45 2.93 4.81
CA LEU A 18 5.69 2.74 6.02
C LEU A 18 6.63 2.72 7.21
N ARG A 19 6.22 3.32 8.29
CA ARG A 19 7.06 3.34 9.48
C ARG A 19 6.19 3.28 10.72
N PRO A 20 6.77 2.89 11.85
CA PRO A 20 6.00 2.88 13.09
C PRO A 20 5.67 4.31 13.51
N GLY A 21 4.44 4.48 13.96
CA GLY A 21 4.02 5.74 14.52
C GLY A 21 3.93 5.63 16.02
N ARG A 22 3.12 6.48 16.62
CA ARG A 22 2.95 6.47 18.05
C ARG A 22 2.00 5.40 18.48
N ASP A 23 2.15 4.94 19.69
CA ASP A 23 1.19 4.05 20.35
C ASP A 23 0.86 2.81 19.52
N GLY A 24 1.85 2.27 18.87
CA GLY A 24 1.64 1.05 18.11
C GLY A 24 0.94 1.26 16.79
N LEU A 25 0.73 2.48 16.39
CA LEU A 25 0.13 2.76 15.09
C LEU A 25 1.18 2.66 14.00
N LEU A 26 0.70 2.56 12.78
CA LEU A 26 1.58 2.57 11.61
C LEU A 26 1.31 3.83 10.81
N GLU A 27 2.34 4.35 10.19
CA GLU A 27 2.22 5.60 9.49
C GLU A 27 2.79 5.49 8.09
N LEU A 28 2.00 5.87 7.11
CA LEU A 28 2.44 5.86 5.73
C LEU A 28 2.45 7.28 5.21
N PRO A 29 3.63 7.83 4.90
CA PRO A 29 3.68 9.18 4.36
C PRO A 29 3.05 9.24 2.98
N LEU A 30 2.27 10.27 2.75
CA LEU A 30 1.54 10.44 1.51
C LEU A 30 1.90 11.77 0.87
N ARG A 31 1.82 11.78 -0.44
CA ARG A 31 1.95 13.00 -1.20
C ARG A 31 0.56 13.40 -1.68
N VAL A 32 0.20 14.64 -1.45
CA VAL A 32 -1.09 15.16 -1.86
C VAL A 32 -0.83 16.25 -2.88
N LEU A 33 -1.35 16.06 -4.08
CA LEU A 33 -1.17 17.03 -5.15
C LEU A 33 -2.50 17.73 -5.42
N ARG A 34 -2.43 19.03 -5.53
CA ARG A 34 -3.57 19.86 -5.86
C ARG A 34 -3.12 20.84 -6.92
N PRO A 35 -4.04 21.51 -7.61
CA PRO A 35 -3.63 22.45 -8.63
C PRO A 35 -2.69 23.51 -8.04
N GLY A 36 -1.51 23.59 -8.60
CA GLY A 36 -0.52 24.57 -8.16
C GLY A 36 0.10 24.33 -6.82
N ARG A 37 -0.04 23.10 -6.25
CA ARG A 37 0.44 22.90 -4.92
C ARG A 37 0.68 21.44 -4.61
N ALA A 38 1.66 21.18 -3.81
CA ALA A 38 1.95 19.84 -3.34
C ALA A 38 2.19 19.89 -1.84
N SER A 39 1.78 18.88 -1.14
CA SER A 39 2.00 18.82 0.29
C SER A 39 2.15 17.38 0.73
N LEU A 40 2.53 17.20 1.98
CA LEU A 40 2.68 15.87 2.56
C LEU A 40 1.63 15.68 3.62
N ALA A 41 1.22 14.45 3.78
CA ALA A 41 0.28 14.06 4.81
C ALA A 41 0.67 12.68 5.29
N SER A 42 -0.04 12.16 6.25
CA SER A 42 0.22 10.82 6.74
C SER A 42 -1.07 10.05 6.81
N LEU A 43 -1.00 8.81 6.40
CA LEU A 43 -2.09 7.87 6.63
C LEU A 43 -1.73 7.09 7.87
N VAL A 44 -2.53 7.21 8.91
CA VAL A 44 -2.26 6.55 10.18
C VAL A 44 -3.21 5.39 10.33
N LEU A 45 -2.66 4.22 10.60
CA LEU A 45 -3.44 3.00 10.68
C LEU A 45 -3.19 2.27 11.98
N THR A 46 -4.23 1.69 12.54
CA THR A 46 -4.02 0.70 13.58
C THR A 46 -3.52 -0.58 12.93
N VAL A 47 -3.04 -1.50 13.75
CA VAL A 47 -2.58 -2.78 13.22
C VAL A 47 -3.73 -3.48 12.52
N VAL A 48 -4.92 -3.45 13.09
CA VAL A 48 -6.07 -4.10 12.47
C VAL A 48 -6.40 -3.48 11.12
N GLU A 49 -6.38 -2.16 11.07
CA GLU A 49 -6.64 -1.48 9.80
C GLU A 49 -5.58 -1.80 8.77
N ALA A 50 -4.34 -1.88 9.21
CA ALA A 50 -3.26 -2.20 8.29
C ALA A 50 -3.41 -3.61 7.75
N GLU A 51 -3.81 -4.55 8.60
CA GLU A 51 -4.02 -5.91 8.16
C GLU A 51 -5.17 -6.00 7.18
N GLN A 52 -6.22 -5.26 7.43
CA GLN A 52 -7.35 -5.24 6.52
C GLN A 52 -6.97 -4.65 5.18
N LEU A 53 -6.19 -3.59 5.20
CA LEU A 53 -5.74 -2.98 3.97
C LEU A 53 -4.81 -3.91 3.21
N HIS A 54 -3.93 -4.58 3.93
CA HIS A 54 -3.04 -5.55 3.32
C HIS A 54 -3.84 -6.64 2.60
N ALA A 55 -4.86 -7.16 3.27
CA ALA A 55 -5.68 -8.20 2.66
C ALA A 55 -6.41 -7.67 1.43
N ALA A 56 -6.92 -6.46 1.51
CA ALA A 56 -7.63 -5.88 0.38
C ALA A 56 -6.68 -5.66 -0.80
N LEU A 57 -5.47 -5.22 -0.52
CA LEU A 57 -4.50 -5.03 -1.59
C LEU A 57 -4.09 -6.35 -2.21
N CYS A 58 -3.87 -7.36 -1.39
CA CYS A 58 -3.52 -8.67 -1.91
C CYS A 58 -4.63 -9.22 -2.79
N TYR A 59 -5.86 -9.05 -2.36
CA TYR A 59 -6.99 -9.51 -3.16
C TYR A 59 -7.05 -8.75 -4.49
N ALA A 60 -6.92 -7.44 -4.44
CA ALA A 60 -7.00 -6.64 -5.65
C ALA A 60 -5.88 -6.93 -6.62
N LEU A 61 -4.72 -7.33 -6.10
CA LEU A 61 -3.57 -7.62 -6.93
C LEU A 61 -3.50 -9.08 -7.37
N GLY A 62 -4.47 -9.88 -6.94
CA GLY A 62 -4.35 -11.32 -7.11
C GLY A 62 -4.21 -11.78 -8.54
N ASP A 63 -4.79 -11.06 -9.48
CA ASP A 63 -4.70 -11.46 -10.89
C ASP A 63 -3.69 -10.63 -11.65
N LYS A 64 -2.84 -9.89 -10.98
CA LYS A 64 -1.84 -9.08 -11.64
C LYS A 64 -0.47 -9.67 -11.42
N PRO A 65 0.40 -9.61 -12.42
CA PRO A 65 1.74 -10.18 -12.26
C PRO A 65 2.53 -9.39 -11.25
N ALA A 66 3.30 -10.08 -10.46
CA ALA A 66 4.15 -9.44 -9.47
C ALA A 66 5.46 -9.01 -10.13
N PRO A 67 5.92 -7.79 -9.88
CA PRO A 67 7.22 -7.37 -10.39
C PRO A 67 8.34 -8.09 -9.66
N GLU A 68 9.52 -8.04 -10.24
CA GLU A 68 10.65 -8.71 -9.63
C GLU A 68 10.97 -8.23 -8.24
N ASP A 69 10.74 -6.97 -7.99
CA ASP A 69 11.04 -6.41 -6.69
C ASP A 69 9.83 -6.42 -5.76
N ALA A 70 8.84 -7.22 -6.07
CA ALA A 70 7.66 -7.29 -5.22
C ALA A 70 7.99 -7.91 -3.87
N PRO A 71 7.21 -7.59 -2.85
CA PRO A 71 7.42 -8.24 -1.56
C PRO A 71 7.16 -9.73 -1.64
N GLU A 72 7.71 -10.44 -0.67
CA GLU A 72 7.61 -11.88 -0.67
C GLU A 72 6.18 -12.38 -0.76
N CYS A 73 5.25 -11.67 -0.17
CA CYS A 73 3.87 -12.12 -0.20
C CYS A 73 3.26 -12.04 -1.59
N ARG A 74 3.92 -11.38 -2.52
CA ARG A 74 3.44 -11.28 -3.88
C ARG A 74 4.11 -12.27 -4.81
N LYS A 75 5.21 -12.85 -4.40
CA LYS A 75 5.96 -13.73 -5.27
C LYS A 75 5.32 -15.11 -5.30
N PRO A 76 5.43 -15.80 -6.43
CA PRO A 76 4.87 -17.15 -6.49
C PRO A 76 5.57 -18.06 -5.50
N VAL A 77 4.80 -18.93 -4.92
CA VAL A 77 5.34 -19.89 -3.98
C VAL A 77 5.88 -21.07 -4.74
N ARG A 78 7.11 -21.50 -4.37
CA ARG A 78 7.69 -22.60 -4.98
C ARG A 78 8.12 -23.55 -3.97
N TYR A 79 7.32 -24.46 -3.59
CA TYR A 79 7.68 -25.50 -2.64
C TYR A 79 7.92 -26.78 -3.36
N PRO A 80 8.93 -27.47 -3.00
CA PRO A 80 9.16 -28.75 -3.61
C PRO A 80 7.95 -29.66 -3.49
N GLY A 81 7.26 -29.57 -2.41
CA GLY A 81 6.11 -30.39 -2.23
C GLY A 81 4.85 -29.81 -2.80
N GLY A 82 4.97 -28.69 -3.30
CA GLY A 82 3.81 -28.03 -3.80
C GLY A 82 2.83 -27.63 -2.80
N ARG A 83 3.04 -27.60 -1.62
CA ARG A 83 2.14 -27.33 -0.71
C ARG A 83 1.93 -26.15 -0.23
N GLN A 84 1.03 -25.76 0.05
CA GLN A 84 0.88 -24.72 0.48
C GLN A 84 0.29 -24.55 1.56
N LYS A 85 0.11 -24.40 2.10
CA LYS A 85 -0.26 -24.21 3.08
C LYS A 85 -1.23 -23.73 3.38
N TYR A 86 -1.91 -23.79 3.71
CA TYR A 86 -2.70 -23.51 4.20
C TYR A 86 -3.28 -23.56 4.11
#